data_c57cfe2db8717499f4e48eccb65b8438
#
_entry.id   c57cfe2db8717499f4e48eccb65b8438
#
_cell.length_a   1.000
_cell.length_b   1.000
_cell.length_c   1.000
_cell.angle_alpha   90.00
_cell.angle_beta   90.00
_cell.angle_gamma   90.00
#
_symmetry.space_group_name_H-M   'P 1'
#
loop_
_entity.id
_entity.type
_entity.pdbx_description
1 polymer ?
#
loop_
_entity_poly.entity_id
_entity_poly.type
_entity_poly.pdbx_seq_one_letter_code
_entity_poly.pdbx_strand_id
1 'polypeptide(L)' 'MGNKDERIYVVINGVMLQIRKIQAAWDIQEPTQKVCNILFNDGTIIGFSKFTANELWNEMLKAKKGLEKV' A
#
# COMPACT_ATOMS: atom_id res chain seq x y z
N MET A 1 11.10 13.38 -17.82
CA MET A 1 11.28 13.59 -16.41
C MET A 1 10.45 12.61 -15.60
N GLY A 2 11.08 11.92 -14.65
CA GLY A 2 10.37 10.99 -13.82
C GLY A 2 9.51 11.69 -12.79
N ASN A 3 8.33 11.16 -12.57
CA ASN A 3 7.47 11.58 -11.50
C ASN A 3 8.06 11.06 -10.17
N LYS A 4 8.08 11.89 -9.14
CA LYS A 4 8.55 11.44 -7.83
C LYS A 4 7.82 10.19 -7.35
N ASP A 5 6.53 10.09 -7.63
CA ASP A 5 5.72 8.94 -7.20
C ASP A 5 6.16 7.63 -7.84
N GLU A 6 6.87 7.68 -8.97
CA GLU A 6 7.34 6.45 -9.62
C GLU A 6 8.39 5.71 -8.80
N ARG A 7 9.05 6.41 -7.88
CA ARG A 7 10.12 5.84 -7.07
C ARG A 7 9.72 5.59 -5.63
N ILE A 8 8.44 5.73 -5.32
CA ILE A 8 7.98 5.56 -3.95
C ILE A 8 7.42 4.16 -3.77
N TYR A 9 7.99 3.44 -2.84
CA TYR A 9 7.59 2.08 -2.51
C TYR A 9 7.25 1.98 -1.02
N VAL A 10 6.36 1.05 -0.70
CA VAL A 10 6.11 0.66 0.70
C VAL A 10 6.35 -0.85 0.80
N VAL A 11 6.79 -1.30 1.97
CA VAL A 11 6.99 -2.72 2.23
C VAL A 11 5.97 -3.17 3.25
N ILE A 12 5.15 -4.15 2.87
CA ILE A 12 4.09 -4.68 3.71
C ILE A 12 4.25 -6.19 3.76
N ASN A 13 4.42 -6.74 4.96
CA ASN A 13 4.60 -8.18 5.15
C ASN A 13 5.68 -8.76 4.23
N GLY A 14 6.75 -8.01 4.03
CA GLY A 14 7.86 -8.44 3.21
C GLY A 14 7.66 -8.23 1.71
N VAL A 15 6.54 -7.66 1.30
CA VAL A 15 6.26 -7.40 -0.11
C VAL A 15 6.46 -5.92 -0.42
N MET A 16 7.27 -5.63 -1.43
CA MET A 16 7.52 -4.24 -1.85
C MET A 16 6.47 -3.84 -2.88
N LEU A 17 5.75 -2.76 -2.58
CA LEU A 17 4.68 -2.27 -3.45
C LEU A 17 5.00 -0.87 -3.94
N GLN A 18 4.80 -0.63 -5.22
CA GLN A 18 4.95 0.69 -5.80
C GLN A 18 3.65 1.47 -5.60
N ILE A 19 3.73 2.60 -4.91
CA ILE A 19 2.54 3.35 -4.51
C ILE A 19 1.69 3.77 -5.71
N ARG A 20 2.31 4.23 -6.78
CA ARG A 20 1.55 4.71 -7.94
C ARG A 20 0.71 3.63 -8.60
N LYS A 21 1.02 2.37 -8.37
CA LYS A 21 0.27 1.27 -8.96
C LYS A 21 -0.92 0.84 -8.12
N ILE A 22 -1.04 1.38 -6.91
CA ILE A 22 -2.17 1.06 -6.04
C ILE A 22 -3.37 1.90 -6.44
N GLN A 23 -4.47 1.24 -6.80
CA GLN A 23 -5.69 1.92 -7.20
C GLN A 23 -6.65 2.08 -6.03
N ALA A 24 -6.79 1.04 -5.22
CA ALA A 24 -7.71 1.03 -4.10
C ALA A 24 -7.27 0.02 -3.06
N ALA A 25 -7.74 0.20 -1.83
CA ALA A 25 -7.49 -0.75 -0.76
C ALA A 25 -8.71 -0.75 0.15
N TRP A 26 -9.05 -1.91 0.69
CA TRP A 26 -10.18 -2.01 1.60
C TRP A 26 -9.97 -3.15 2.58
N ASP A 27 -10.64 -3.04 3.71
CA ASP A 27 -10.57 -4.06 4.76
C ASP A 27 -11.67 -5.07 4.57
N ILE A 28 -11.35 -6.33 4.80
CA ILE A 28 -12.33 -7.40 4.88
C ILE A 28 -12.39 -7.85 6.33
N GLN A 29 -13.59 -7.84 6.91
CA GLN A 29 -13.77 -8.31 8.27
C GLN A 29 -14.00 -9.81 8.27
N GLU A 30 -12.97 -10.53 8.66
CA GLU A 30 -13.06 -11.96 8.86
C GLU A 30 -13.30 -12.22 10.35
N PRO A 31 -14.03 -13.29 10.71
CA PRO A 31 -14.28 -13.57 12.13
C PRO A 31 -13.01 -13.76 12.96
N THR A 32 -11.94 -14.23 12.36
CA THR A 32 -10.74 -14.61 13.10
C THR A 32 -9.51 -13.78 12.76
N GLN A 33 -9.56 -12.92 11.75
CA GLN A 33 -8.38 -12.14 11.37
C GLN A 33 -8.76 -10.92 10.55
N LYS A 34 -7.86 -9.96 10.55
CA LYS A 34 -7.97 -8.77 9.70
C LYS A 34 -7.26 -9.04 8.39
N VAL A 35 -7.91 -8.68 7.29
CA VAL A 35 -7.32 -8.78 5.96
C VAL A 35 -7.54 -7.47 5.22
N CYS A 36 -6.48 -6.96 4.61
CA CYS A 36 -6.57 -5.78 3.75
C CYS A 36 -6.31 -6.21 2.31
N ASN A 37 -7.26 -5.94 1.42
CA ASN A 37 -7.08 -6.21 0.00
C ASN A 37 -6.62 -4.94 -0.70
N ILE A 38 -5.63 -5.08 -1.58
CA ILE A 38 -5.11 -3.97 -2.36
C ILE A 38 -5.32 -4.28 -3.84
N LEU A 39 -6.03 -3.38 -4.53
CA LEU A 39 -6.26 -3.47 -5.96
C LEU A 39 -5.22 -2.61 -6.68
N PHE A 40 -4.56 -3.20 -7.66
CA PHE A 40 -3.57 -2.50 -8.47
C PHE A 40 -4.16 -2.07 -9.81
N ASN A 41 -3.48 -1.14 -10.47
CA ASN A 41 -3.97 -0.57 -11.73
C ASN A 41 -4.13 -1.60 -12.85
N ASP A 42 -3.42 -2.72 -12.76
CA ASP A 42 -3.54 -3.79 -13.76
C ASP A 42 -4.66 -4.78 -13.45
N GLY A 43 -5.44 -4.53 -12.40
CA GLY A 43 -6.52 -5.42 -12.01
C GLY A 43 -6.15 -6.49 -11.01
N THR A 44 -4.88 -6.58 -10.63
CA THR A 44 -4.43 -7.57 -9.65
C THR A 44 -4.89 -7.18 -8.26
N ILE A 45 -5.32 -8.17 -7.47
CA ILE A 45 -5.71 -7.96 -6.07
C ILE A 45 -4.83 -8.85 -5.20
N ILE A 46 -4.22 -8.25 -4.18
CA ILE A 46 -3.41 -8.98 -3.21
C ILE A 46 -3.97 -8.73 -1.82
N GLY A 47 -4.18 -9.82 -1.06
CA GLY A 47 -4.66 -9.71 0.33
C GLY A 47 -3.50 -9.83 1.30
N PHE A 48 -3.48 -8.94 2.30
CA PHE A 48 -2.47 -8.93 3.36
C PHE A 48 -3.16 -9.19 4.69
N SER A 49 -2.75 -10.25 5.38
CA SER A 49 -3.30 -10.58 6.69
C SER A 49 -2.66 -9.72 7.77
N LYS A 50 -3.41 -9.51 8.86
CA LYS A 50 -2.96 -8.71 10.00
C LYS A 50 -2.56 -7.28 9.63
N PHE A 51 -3.28 -6.73 8.66
CA PHE A 51 -2.98 -5.42 8.11
C PHE A 51 -4.28 -4.71 7.77
N THR A 52 -4.31 -3.38 7.88
CA THR A 52 -5.51 -2.60 7.60
C THR A 52 -5.24 -1.54 6.53
N ALA A 53 -6.30 -1.07 5.89
CA ALA A 53 -6.17 0.00 4.91
C ALA A 53 -5.66 1.28 5.56
N ASN A 54 -6.00 1.53 6.82
CA ASN A 54 -5.50 2.69 7.53
C ASN A 54 -3.98 2.62 7.74
N GLU A 55 -3.48 1.43 8.04
CA GLU A 55 -2.04 1.21 8.17
C GLU A 55 -1.33 1.44 6.84
N LEU A 56 -1.95 1.00 5.73
CA LEU A 56 -1.41 1.26 4.39
C LEU A 56 -1.32 2.75 4.14
N TRP A 57 -2.38 3.49 4.46
CA TRP A 57 -2.40 4.94 4.29
C TRP A 57 -1.26 5.60 5.06
N ASN A 58 -1.05 5.18 6.30
CA ASN A 58 0.03 5.73 7.12
C ASN A 58 1.40 5.42 6.54
N GLU A 59 1.60 4.21 6.03
CA GLU A 59 2.88 3.85 5.41
C GLU A 59 3.12 4.66 4.14
N MET A 60 2.08 4.89 3.36
CA MET A 60 2.21 5.71 2.16
C MET A 60 2.57 7.15 2.49
N LEU A 61 1.97 7.70 3.55
CA LEU A 61 2.29 9.06 4.00
C LEU A 61 3.73 9.16 4.48
N LYS A 62 4.20 8.17 5.23
CA LYS A 62 5.59 8.14 5.70
C LYS A 62 6.57 8.11 4.54
N ALA A 63 6.29 7.30 3.54
CA ALA A 63 7.14 7.18 2.37
C ALA A 63 7.23 8.50 1.62
N LYS A 64 6.09 9.17 1.44
CA LYS A 64 6.07 10.46 0.75
C LYS A 64 6.79 11.54 1.54
N LYS A 65 6.61 11.56 2.86
CA LYS A 65 7.30 12.53 3.70
C LYS A 65 8.81 12.34 3.69
N GLY A 66 9.25 11.08 3.69
CA GLY A 66 10.66 10.80 3.59
C GLY A 66 11.27 11.33 2.31
N LEU A 67 10.56 11.20 1.21
CA LEU A 67 11.02 11.71 -0.08
C LEU A 67 11.06 13.23 -0.09
N GLU A 68 10.07 13.87 0.50
CA GLU A 68 9.98 15.32 0.53
C GLU A 68 11.08 15.99 1.35
N LYS A 69 11.64 15.27 2.31
CA LYS A 69 12.71 15.80 3.16
C LYS A 69 14.09 15.73 2.51
N VAL A 70 14.21 15.07 1.40
CA VAL A 70 15.48 14.91 0.68
C VAL A 70 15.71 16.03 -0.39
#